data_1fb74ded4166010e8ef20e0816f0f2c7
#
_entry.id   1fb74ded4166010e8ef20e0816f0f2c7
#
_cell.length_a   1.000
_cell.length_b   1.000
_cell.length_c   1.000
_cell.angle_alpha   90.00
_cell.angle_beta   90.00
_cell.angle_gamma   90.00
#
_symmetry.space_group_name_H-M   'P 1'
#
loop_
_entity.id
_entity.type
_entity.pdbx_description
1 polymer ?
#
loop_
_entity_poly.entity_id
_entity_poly.type
_entity_poly.pdbx_seq_one_letter_code
_entity_poly.pdbx_strand_id
1 'polypeptide(L)'
;MIIAAHRGFAARAPENTMAAFRQAAEFGCLWIETDVQLSADGVPVLIHDETVNRTTNGSGKVTDLTLRELRALDAGLWAGEVYRGEKIPLLTDLLALAEEFGLHLNLELKTELTDSDHAIAQLCEATAAVLEMQNFPADRILFSGFDTRTLHHMHKWMPHIRRGQLWEKIPPQPLALLQEIDAFSVHCDWLFLREDTAKSLRKAGYQVFCYTPNYPELVAHYADWGVGMLITDNPAIYRDENRFS
;
A
#
# COMPACT_ATOMS: atom_id res chain seq x y z
N MET A 1 16.85 -8.21 1.12
CA MET A 1 15.84 -7.17 1.39
C MET A 1 14.83 -7.16 0.25
N ILE A 2 13.52 -7.10 0.53
CA ILE A 2 12.47 -7.10 -0.51
C ILE A 2 12.33 -5.70 -1.10
N ILE A 3 12.14 -5.61 -2.41
CA ILE A 3 11.77 -4.37 -3.10
C ILE A 3 10.32 -4.49 -3.53
N ALA A 4 9.46 -3.61 -3.01
CA ALA A 4 8.05 -3.51 -3.35
C ALA A 4 7.79 -2.32 -4.25
N ALA A 5 6.93 -2.48 -5.25
CA ALA A 5 6.53 -1.43 -6.16
C ALA A 5 5.44 -0.56 -5.51
N HIS A 6 5.76 0.70 -5.20
CA HIS A 6 4.86 1.68 -4.59
C HIS A 6 3.81 2.14 -5.59
N ARG A 7 2.53 1.84 -5.32
CA ARG A 7 1.40 2.13 -6.22
C ARG A 7 1.60 1.52 -7.62
N GLY A 8 2.27 0.35 -7.69
CA GLY A 8 2.78 -0.22 -8.92
C GLY A 8 4.12 0.37 -9.36
N PHE A 9 4.47 0.30 -10.64
CA PHE A 9 5.70 0.89 -11.16
C PHE A 9 5.50 2.39 -11.45
N ALA A 10 5.27 3.18 -10.40
CA ALA A 10 4.84 4.59 -10.50
C ALA A 10 5.84 5.50 -11.23
N ALA A 11 7.12 5.15 -11.26
CA ALA A 11 8.12 5.88 -12.06
C ALA A 11 7.97 5.68 -13.58
N ARG A 12 7.15 4.73 -14.04
CA ARG A 12 6.98 4.42 -15.47
C ARG A 12 5.55 4.53 -15.98
N ALA A 13 4.57 4.35 -15.09
CA ALA A 13 3.15 4.37 -15.44
C ALA A 13 2.35 5.14 -14.37
N PRO A 14 1.14 5.63 -14.67
CA PRO A 14 0.35 6.36 -13.69
C PRO A 14 0.09 5.51 -12.44
N GLU A 15 0.40 6.06 -11.27
CA GLU A 15 0.24 5.39 -9.97
C GLU A 15 -1.16 4.82 -9.77
N ASN A 16 -1.27 3.70 -9.05
CA ASN A 16 -2.54 3.05 -8.73
C ASN A 16 -3.43 2.77 -9.95
N THR A 17 -2.84 2.41 -11.10
CA THR A 17 -3.56 1.95 -12.29
C THR A 17 -3.15 0.53 -12.67
N MET A 18 -4.00 -0.13 -13.47
CA MET A 18 -3.67 -1.48 -13.96
C MET A 18 -2.40 -1.47 -14.84
N ALA A 19 -2.12 -0.36 -15.55
CA ALA A 19 -0.87 -0.21 -16.28
C ALA A 19 0.36 -0.24 -15.36
N ALA A 20 0.33 0.47 -14.22
CA ALA A 20 1.43 0.48 -13.26
C ALA A 20 1.61 -0.88 -12.58
N PHE A 21 0.50 -1.53 -12.20
CA PHE A 21 0.55 -2.85 -11.55
C PHE A 21 1.08 -3.92 -12.50
N ARG A 22 0.61 -3.95 -13.75
CA ARG A 22 1.09 -4.90 -14.76
C ARG A 22 2.56 -4.68 -15.08
N GLN A 23 3.01 -3.44 -15.25
CA GLN A 23 4.43 -3.16 -15.46
C GLN A 23 5.31 -3.61 -14.27
N ALA A 24 4.84 -3.47 -13.03
CA ALA A 24 5.54 -3.98 -11.86
C ALA A 24 5.65 -5.51 -11.89
N ALA A 25 4.55 -6.20 -12.18
CA ALA A 25 4.50 -7.66 -12.29
C ALA A 25 5.42 -8.19 -13.40
N GLU A 26 5.31 -7.63 -14.61
CA GLU A 26 6.14 -8.00 -15.77
C GLU A 26 7.63 -7.69 -15.57
N PHE A 27 7.93 -6.65 -14.78
CA PHE A 27 9.31 -6.36 -14.37
C PHE A 27 9.85 -7.41 -13.38
N GLY A 28 8.98 -8.19 -12.72
CA GLY A 28 9.35 -9.23 -11.76
C GLY A 28 9.30 -8.77 -10.30
N CYS A 29 8.59 -7.68 -9.98
CA CYS A 29 8.28 -7.34 -8.60
C CYS A 29 7.31 -8.39 -8.04
N LEU A 30 7.66 -9.00 -6.91
CA LEU A 30 6.77 -9.93 -6.20
C LEU A 30 5.82 -9.23 -5.23
N TRP A 31 6.14 -7.99 -4.84
CA TRP A 31 5.34 -7.19 -3.94
C TRP A 31 4.89 -5.90 -4.62
N ILE A 32 3.60 -5.62 -4.51
CA ILE A 32 3.00 -4.33 -4.87
C ILE A 32 2.37 -3.75 -3.62
N GLU A 33 2.61 -2.48 -3.41
CA GLU A 33 1.89 -1.67 -2.44
C GLU A 33 0.87 -0.81 -3.19
N THR A 34 -0.30 -0.58 -2.58
CA THR A 34 -1.40 0.20 -3.15
C THR A 34 -2.36 0.71 -2.08
N ASP A 35 -3.11 1.74 -2.41
CA ASP A 35 -4.01 2.48 -1.54
C ASP A 35 -5.47 2.10 -1.80
N VAL A 36 -6.20 1.67 -0.77
CA VAL A 36 -7.60 1.27 -0.86
C VAL A 36 -8.49 2.34 -0.23
N GLN A 37 -9.47 2.83 -0.98
CA GLN A 37 -10.54 3.72 -0.53
C GLN A 37 -11.91 3.17 -0.94
N LEU A 38 -13.00 3.75 -0.43
CA LEU A 38 -14.37 3.41 -0.86
C LEU A 38 -14.95 4.48 -1.80
N SER A 39 -15.65 4.03 -2.83
CA SER A 39 -16.62 4.87 -3.54
C SER A 39 -17.82 5.22 -2.67
N ALA A 40 -18.63 6.20 -3.06
CA ALA A 40 -19.86 6.59 -2.36
C ALA A 40 -20.85 5.43 -2.18
N ASP A 41 -20.84 4.46 -3.08
CA ASP A 41 -21.67 3.25 -3.04
C ASP A 41 -20.94 2.02 -2.42
N GLY A 42 -19.83 2.26 -1.70
CA GLY A 42 -19.18 1.29 -0.82
C GLY A 42 -18.30 0.26 -1.55
N VAL A 43 -17.82 0.56 -2.76
CA VAL A 43 -16.96 -0.36 -3.50
C VAL A 43 -15.48 -0.01 -3.29
N PRO A 44 -14.60 -0.97 -2.91
CA PRO A 44 -13.17 -0.74 -2.78
C PRO A 44 -12.50 -0.43 -4.12
N VAL A 45 -11.90 0.77 -4.20
CA VAL A 45 -11.17 1.29 -5.36
C VAL A 45 -9.74 1.63 -4.97
N LEU A 46 -8.83 1.70 -5.97
CA LEU A 46 -7.41 1.92 -5.74
C LEU A 46 -7.01 3.33 -6.16
N ILE A 47 -6.83 4.20 -5.17
CA ILE A 47 -6.42 5.59 -5.35
C ILE A 47 -5.85 6.15 -4.05
N HIS A 48 -4.79 6.98 -4.14
CA HIS A 48 -4.09 7.48 -2.95
C HIS A 48 -4.78 8.67 -2.28
N ASP A 49 -5.04 9.75 -3.04
CA ASP A 49 -5.50 11.01 -2.48
C ASP A 49 -6.98 10.92 -2.07
N GLU A 50 -7.39 11.71 -1.08
CA GLU A 50 -8.80 11.87 -0.70
C GLU A 50 -9.68 12.32 -1.87
N THR A 51 -9.08 13.05 -2.85
CA THR A 51 -9.77 13.55 -4.03
C THR A 51 -9.22 12.96 -5.32
N VAL A 52 -10.03 12.91 -6.37
CA VAL A 52 -9.62 12.44 -7.70
C VAL A 52 -8.82 13.46 -8.51
N ASN A 53 -8.59 14.67 -7.97
CA ASN A 53 -8.14 15.84 -8.73
C ASN A 53 -6.74 15.71 -9.34
N ARG A 54 -5.78 15.11 -8.61
CA ARG A 54 -4.38 15.06 -9.03
C ARG A 54 -4.13 14.02 -10.12
N THR A 55 -4.77 12.87 -10.00
CA THR A 55 -4.48 11.69 -10.83
C THR A 55 -5.58 11.34 -11.82
N THR A 56 -6.58 12.23 -11.99
CA THR A 56 -7.64 12.06 -12.99
C THR A 56 -8.01 13.38 -13.67
N ASN A 57 -8.88 13.29 -14.67
CA ASN A 57 -9.50 14.44 -15.32
C ASN A 57 -10.77 14.95 -14.61
N GLY A 58 -11.09 14.41 -13.41
CA GLY A 58 -12.25 14.79 -12.61
C GLY A 58 -11.91 15.68 -11.43
N SER A 59 -12.90 15.92 -10.58
CA SER A 59 -12.75 16.67 -9.32
C SER A 59 -13.73 16.17 -8.25
N GLY A 60 -13.37 16.31 -6.99
CA GLY A 60 -14.19 15.92 -5.84
C GLY A 60 -13.56 14.80 -5.01
N LYS A 61 -14.19 14.50 -3.86
CA LYS A 61 -13.74 13.44 -2.98
C LYS A 61 -14.11 12.07 -3.57
N VAL A 62 -13.24 11.10 -3.36
CA VAL A 62 -13.48 9.70 -3.77
C VAL A 62 -14.76 9.15 -3.13
N THR A 63 -14.95 9.44 -1.85
CA THR A 63 -16.11 9.00 -1.06
C THR A 63 -17.44 9.66 -1.45
N ASP A 64 -17.41 10.74 -2.21
CA ASP A 64 -18.62 11.44 -2.71
C ASP A 64 -19.04 10.96 -4.11
N LEU A 65 -18.18 10.20 -4.80
CA LEU A 65 -18.39 9.72 -6.16
C LEU A 65 -18.75 8.23 -6.16
N THR A 66 -19.82 7.89 -6.88
CA THR A 66 -20.20 6.48 -7.10
C THR A 66 -19.16 5.76 -7.95
N LEU A 67 -19.11 4.44 -7.87
CA LEU A 67 -18.23 3.64 -8.74
C LEU A 67 -18.40 3.99 -10.22
N ARG A 68 -19.64 4.20 -10.68
CA ARG A 68 -19.92 4.59 -12.06
C ARG A 68 -19.25 5.91 -12.44
N GLU A 69 -19.29 6.90 -11.54
CA GLU A 69 -18.63 8.20 -11.76
C GLU A 69 -17.13 8.08 -11.74
N LEU A 70 -16.56 7.36 -10.76
CA LEU A 70 -15.12 7.10 -10.70
C LEU A 70 -14.59 6.37 -11.95
N ARG A 71 -15.30 5.36 -12.44
CA ARG A 71 -14.93 4.61 -13.65
C ARG A 71 -15.14 5.38 -14.95
N ALA A 72 -15.88 6.48 -14.93
CA ALA A 72 -15.98 7.39 -16.08
C ALA A 72 -14.74 8.26 -16.26
N LEU A 73 -13.96 8.49 -15.19
CA LEU A 73 -12.75 9.32 -15.21
C LEU A 73 -11.61 8.65 -15.99
N ASP A 74 -10.71 9.50 -16.49
CA ASP A 74 -9.43 9.10 -17.07
C ASP A 74 -8.35 9.27 -16.00
N ALA A 75 -7.77 8.16 -15.55
CA ALA A 75 -6.73 8.13 -14.52
C ALA A 75 -5.30 8.00 -15.09
N GLY A 76 -5.16 8.07 -16.43
CA GLY A 76 -3.86 7.87 -17.08
C GLY A 76 -3.32 9.07 -17.82
N LEU A 77 -4.19 9.90 -18.41
CA LEU A 77 -3.78 10.99 -19.29
C LEU A 77 -2.79 11.97 -18.65
N TRP A 78 -2.91 12.23 -17.36
CA TRP A 78 -2.01 13.13 -16.64
C TRP A 78 -0.54 12.67 -16.66
N ALA A 79 -0.30 11.34 -16.76
CA ALA A 79 1.04 10.75 -16.85
C ALA A 79 1.53 10.61 -18.30
N GLY A 80 0.67 10.83 -19.31
CA GLY A 80 1.02 10.82 -20.73
C GLY A 80 -0.04 10.23 -21.63
N GLU A 81 -0.03 10.63 -22.90
CA GLU A 81 -1.01 10.19 -23.90
C GLU A 81 -1.10 8.67 -24.09
N VAL A 82 -0.01 7.96 -23.90
CA VAL A 82 0.04 6.49 -24.01
C VAL A 82 -0.85 5.80 -22.98
N TYR A 83 -1.16 6.48 -21.88
CA TYR A 83 -2.01 5.97 -20.79
C TYR A 83 -3.44 6.53 -20.83
N ARG A 84 -3.79 7.30 -21.86
CA ARG A 84 -5.16 7.81 -22.03
C ARG A 84 -6.17 6.67 -21.96
N GLY A 85 -7.19 6.86 -21.12
CA GLY A 85 -8.27 5.89 -20.94
C GLY A 85 -8.05 4.90 -19.80
N GLU A 86 -6.87 4.88 -19.11
CA GLU A 86 -6.71 4.14 -17.87
C GLU A 86 -7.79 4.56 -16.86
N LYS A 87 -8.23 3.61 -16.05
CA LYS A 87 -9.31 3.80 -15.08
C LYS A 87 -8.78 3.65 -13.67
N ILE A 88 -9.49 4.27 -12.70
CA ILE A 88 -9.30 3.93 -11.29
C ILE A 88 -9.67 2.45 -11.13
N PRO A 89 -8.72 1.57 -10.73
CA PRO A 89 -9.00 0.14 -10.62
C PRO A 89 -9.89 -0.19 -9.43
N LEU A 90 -10.57 -1.33 -9.52
CA LEU A 90 -11.17 -2.00 -8.36
C LEU A 90 -10.12 -2.83 -7.64
N LEU A 91 -10.32 -3.08 -6.35
CA LEU A 91 -9.51 -4.08 -5.64
C LEU A 91 -9.58 -5.45 -6.34
N THR A 92 -10.75 -5.85 -6.85
CA THR A 92 -10.93 -7.10 -7.60
C THR A 92 -10.08 -7.18 -8.87
N ASP A 93 -9.85 -6.04 -9.56
CA ASP A 93 -9.01 -6.01 -10.77
C ASP A 93 -7.54 -6.35 -10.40
N LEU A 94 -7.05 -5.77 -9.30
CA LEU A 94 -5.70 -6.06 -8.81
C LEU A 94 -5.55 -7.48 -8.27
N LEU A 95 -6.57 -8.00 -7.56
CA LEU A 95 -6.53 -9.38 -7.06
C LEU A 95 -6.42 -10.39 -8.21
N ALA A 96 -7.15 -10.19 -9.31
CA ALA A 96 -7.06 -11.02 -10.50
C ALA A 96 -5.65 -11.00 -11.11
N LEU A 97 -5.03 -9.81 -11.21
CA LEU A 97 -3.65 -9.69 -11.65
C LEU A 97 -2.67 -10.36 -10.68
N ALA A 98 -2.90 -10.22 -9.38
CA ALA A 98 -2.06 -10.81 -8.36
C ALA A 98 -2.12 -12.35 -8.38
N GLU A 99 -3.27 -12.93 -8.72
CA GLU A 99 -3.38 -14.36 -8.97
C GLU A 99 -2.61 -14.78 -10.23
N GLU A 100 -2.75 -14.05 -11.34
CA GLU A 100 -2.07 -14.32 -12.60
C GLU A 100 -0.54 -14.38 -12.44
N PHE A 101 0.05 -13.47 -11.64
CA PHE A 101 1.49 -13.32 -11.49
C PHE A 101 2.05 -13.85 -10.16
N GLY A 102 1.23 -14.37 -9.26
CA GLY A 102 1.66 -14.83 -7.94
C GLY A 102 2.14 -13.70 -7.02
N LEU A 103 1.54 -12.51 -7.11
CA LEU A 103 1.97 -11.34 -6.36
C LEU A 103 1.53 -11.37 -4.91
N HIS A 104 2.30 -10.70 -4.07
CA HIS A 104 1.95 -10.29 -2.73
C HIS A 104 1.52 -8.82 -2.73
N LEU A 105 0.55 -8.49 -1.89
CA LEU A 105 -0.03 -7.14 -1.84
C LEU A 105 0.12 -6.54 -0.44
N ASN A 106 0.64 -5.32 -0.38
CA ASN A 106 0.52 -4.44 0.77
C ASN A 106 -0.63 -3.47 0.50
N LEU A 107 -1.76 -3.68 1.16
CA LEU A 107 -2.97 -2.89 0.99
C LEU A 107 -3.02 -1.82 2.09
N GLU A 108 -2.66 -0.57 1.74
CA GLU A 108 -2.85 0.55 2.65
C GLU A 108 -4.33 0.95 2.67
N LEU A 109 -4.95 0.87 3.84
CA LEU A 109 -6.33 1.30 4.03
C LEU A 109 -6.35 2.79 4.35
N LYS A 110 -6.76 3.61 3.38
CA LYS A 110 -6.74 5.07 3.47
C LYS A 110 -7.90 5.58 4.32
N THR A 111 -7.54 6.26 5.40
CA THR A 111 -8.48 6.94 6.29
C THR A 111 -7.89 8.26 6.73
N GLU A 112 -8.76 9.23 6.99
CA GLU A 112 -8.39 10.51 7.57
C GLU A 112 -8.62 10.52 9.09
N LEU A 113 -7.85 11.31 9.83
CA LEU A 113 -8.01 11.41 11.29
C LEU A 113 -9.41 11.89 11.70
N THR A 114 -10.10 12.58 10.79
CA THR A 114 -11.47 13.08 10.97
C THR A 114 -12.53 12.06 10.65
N ASP A 115 -12.18 10.91 10.08
CA ASP A 115 -13.14 9.88 9.72
C ASP A 115 -13.82 9.29 10.96
N SER A 116 -15.11 9.08 10.84
CA SER A 116 -15.87 8.39 11.89
C SER A 116 -15.45 6.91 11.98
N ASP A 117 -15.57 6.34 13.17
CA ASP A 117 -15.31 4.91 13.36
C ASP A 117 -16.20 4.03 12.47
N HIS A 118 -17.41 4.52 12.14
CA HIS A 118 -18.30 3.86 11.19
C HIS A 118 -17.76 3.85 9.76
N ALA A 119 -17.19 4.97 9.26
CA ALA A 119 -16.59 5.04 7.93
C ALA A 119 -15.36 4.11 7.82
N ILE A 120 -14.53 4.10 8.87
CA ILE A 120 -13.39 3.18 8.97
C ILE A 120 -13.85 1.72 8.94
N ALA A 121 -14.88 1.38 9.75
CA ALA A 121 -15.42 0.03 9.77
C ALA A 121 -15.97 -0.40 8.42
N GLN A 122 -16.67 0.49 7.69
CA GLN A 122 -17.17 0.21 6.34
C GLN A 122 -16.06 -0.09 5.35
N LEU A 123 -14.95 0.68 5.36
CA LEU A 123 -13.78 0.41 4.52
C LEU A 123 -13.19 -0.97 4.81
N CYS A 124 -13.00 -1.29 6.08
CA CYS A 124 -12.45 -2.56 6.51
C CYS A 124 -13.37 -3.74 6.14
N GLU A 125 -14.66 -3.62 6.39
CA GLU A 125 -15.67 -4.64 6.07
C GLU A 125 -15.74 -4.91 4.56
N ALA A 126 -15.83 -3.83 3.75
CA ALA A 126 -15.90 -3.97 2.30
C ALA A 126 -14.63 -4.60 1.72
N THR A 127 -13.45 -4.21 2.24
CA THR A 127 -12.17 -4.80 1.82
C THR A 127 -12.10 -6.28 2.19
N ALA A 128 -12.46 -6.64 3.43
CA ALA A 128 -12.49 -8.02 3.89
C ALA A 128 -13.44 -8.87 3.04
N ALA A 129 -14.65 -8.36 2.77
CA ALA A 129 -15.66 -9.07 1.96
C ALA A 129 -15.16 -9.37 0.54
N VAL A 130 -14.43 -8.44 -0.09
CA VAL A 130 -13.82 -8.65 -1.42
C VAL A 130 -12.77 -9.76 -1.37
N LEU A 131 -11.88 -9.73 -0.37
CA LEU A 131 -10.81 -10.74 -0.21
C LEU A 131 -11.39 -12.15 0.04
N GLU A 132 -12.42 -12.26 0.89
CA GLU A 132 -13.13 -13.50 1.16
C GLU A 132 -13.86 -14.03 -0.08
N MET A 133 -14.59 -13.17 -0.79
CA MET A 133 -15.33 -13.54 -1.99
C MET A 133 -14.40 -14.05 -3.09
N GLN A 134 -13.20 -13.46 -3.24
CA GLN A 134 -12.18 -13.89 -4.19
C GLN A 134 -11.36 -15.09 -3.69
N ASN A 135 -11.54 -15.49 -2.42
CA ASN A 135 -10.73 -16.53 -1.76
C ASN A 135 -9.21 -16.29 -1.93
N PHE A 136 -8.80 -15.01 -1.83
CA PHE A 136 -7.41 -14.64 -2.06
C PHE A 136 -6.50 -15.15 -0.91
N PRO A 137 -5.31 -15.72 -1.21
CA PRO A 137 -4.44 -16.30 -0.20
C PRO A 137 -3.99 -15.29 0.87
N ALA A 138 -4.33 -15.56 2.12
CA ALA A 138 -4.07 -14.67 3.26
C ALA A 138 -2.57 -14.40 3.50
N ASP A 139 -1.72 -15.36 3.18
CA ASP A 139 -0.26 -15.24 3.31
C ASP A 139 0.38 -14.32 2.28
N ARG A 140 -0.37 -13.93 1.24
CA ARG A 140 0.04 -12.97 0.22
C ARG A 140 -0.51 -11.56 0.47
N ILE A 141 -1.21 -11.32 1.58
CA ILE A 141 -1.72 -10.00 1.97
C ILE A 141 -0.99 -9.48 3.22
N LEU A 142 -0.75 -8.19 3.20
CA LEU A 142 -0.39 -7.36 4.33
C LEU A 142 -1.29 -6.13 4.32
N PHE A 143 -2.02 -5.88 5.41
CA PHE A 143 -2.72 -4.61 5.59
C PHE A 143 -1.77 -3.59 6.19
N SER A 144 -1.86 -2.34 5.74
CA SER A 144 -1.17 -1.23 6.39
C SER A 144 -2.07 -0.01 6.51
N GLY A 145 -1.72 0.90 7.41
CA GLY A 145 -2.47 2.14 7.60
C GLY A 145 -1.83 3.05 8.64
N PHE A 146 -2.05 4.35 8.52
CA PHE A 146 -1.62 5.36 9.48
C PHE A 146 -2.53 5.40 10.71
N ASP A 147 -3.83 5.23 10.50
CA ASP A 147 -4.79 5.21 11.60
C ASP A 147 -4.85 3.82 12.25
N THR A 148 -4.43 3.72 13.49
CA THR A 148 -4.44 2.48 14.25
C THR A 148 -5.84 1.88 14.39
N ARG A 149 -6.91 2.70 14.39
CA ARG A 149 -8.30 2.24 14.42
C ARG A 149 -8.61 1.32 13.24
N THR A 150 -8.10 1.66 12.05
CA THR A 150 -8.25 0.83 10.84
C THR A 150 -7.66 -0.56 11.04
N LEU A 151 -6.44 -0.63 11.61
CA LEU A 151 -5.77 -1.90 11.86
C LEU A 151 -6.46 -2.72 12.96
N HIS A 152 -7.08 -2.06 13.95
CA HIS A 152 -7.96 -2.70 14.92
C HIS A 152 -9.20 -3.34 14.28
N HIS A 153 -9.85 -2.62 13.37
CA HIS A 153 -11.00 -3.19 12.64
C HIS A 153 -10.56 -4.39 11.79
N MET A 154 -9.43 -4.29 11.06
CA MET A 154 -8.92 -5.42 10.28
C MET A 154 -8.50 -6.60 11.15
N HIS A 155 -7.99 -6.35 12.36
CA HIS A 155 -7.71 -7.43 13.31
C HIS A 155 -8.98 -8.20 13.74
N LYS A 156 -10.11 -7.51 13.85
CA LYS A 156 -11.39 -8.16 14.16
C LYS A 156 -11.96 -8.94 12.96
N TRP A 157 -11.91 -8.37 11.77
CA TRP A 157 -12.46 -8.99 10.56
C TRP A 157 -11.60 -10.13 10.03
N MET A 158 -10.28 -9.91 9.94
CA MET A 158 -9.32 -10.84 9.33
C MET A 158 -8.08 -11.04 10.24
N PRO A 159 -8.25 -11.65 11.44
CA PRO A 159 -7.18 -11.75 12.44
C PRO A 159 -5.95 -12.52 11.94
N HIS A 160 -6.12 -13.39 10.97
CA HIS A 160 -5.07 -14.23 10.40
C HIS A 160 -4.22 -13.50 9.33
N ILE A 161 -4.63 -12.31 8.87
CA ILE A 161 -3.84 -11.52 7.92
C ILE A 161 -2.91 -10.58 8.68
N ARG A 162 -1.66 -10.47 8.20
CA ARG A 162 -0.64 -9.60 8.78
C ARG A 162 -1.05 -8.14 8.70
N ARG A 163 -0.63 -7.35 9.71
CA ARG A 163 -0.88 -5.90 9.81
C ARG A 163 0.42 -5.16 10.02
N GLY A 164 0.57 -4.00 9.37
CA GLY A 164 1.70 -3.09 9.48
C GLY A 164 1.25 -1.69 9.87
N GLN A 165 1.79 -1.15 10.95
CA GLN A 165 1.52 0.23 11.35
C GLN A 165 2.40 1.18 10.54
N LEU A 166 1.77 2.14 9.86
CA LEU A 166 2.42 3.23 9.15
C LEU A 166 2.62 4.43 10.09
N TRP A 167 3.82 5.00 10.06
CA TRP A 167 4.15 6.29 10.64
C TRP A 167 5.08 7.04 9.69
N GLU A 168 4.96 8.34 9.61
CA GLU A 168 6.02 9.16 9.03
C GLU A 168 7.28 9.02 9.87
N LYS A 169 7.16 9.27 11.18
CA LYS A 169 8.21 9.09 12.17
C LYS A 169 7.73 8.17 13.30
N ILE A 170 8.49 7.13 13.55
CA ILE A 170 8.17 6.16 14.60
C ILE A 170 8.21 6.88 15.96
N PRO A 171 7.15 6.78 16.78
CA PRO A 171 7.11 7.41 18.09
C PRO A 171 8.11 6.76 19.05
N PRO A 172 8.53 7.46 20.14
CA PRO A 172 9.53 6.94 21.08
C PRO A 172 9.12 5.65 21.80
N GLN A 173 7.83 5.38 21.96
CA GLN A 173 7.28 4.21 22.68
C GLN A 173 6.23 3.47 21.83
N PRO A 174 6.63 2.80 20.72
CA PRO A 174 5.68 2.21 19.78
C PRO A 174 5.12 0.87 20.24
N LEU A 175 5.78 0.17 21.18
CA LEU A 175 5.54 -1.25 21.43
C LEU A 175 4.14 -1.56 21.95
N ALA A 176 3.59 -0.73 22.82
CA ALA A 176 2.24 -0.94 23.37
C ALA A 176 1.18 -0.95 22.27
N LEU A 177 1.25 0.04 21.37
CA LEU A 177 0.34 0.14 20.23
C LEU A 177 0.52 -1.02 19.24
N LEU A 178 1.77 -1.39 18.95
CA LEU A 178 2.06 -2.53 18.07
C LEU A 178 1.53 -3.86 18.62
N GLN A 179 1.60 -4.05 19.93
CA GLN A 179 1.02 -5.23 20.60
C GLN A 179 -0.51 -5.22 20.54
N GLU A 180 -1.13 -4.05 20.71
CA GLU A 180 -2.59 -3.88 20.70
C GLU A 180 -3.22 -4.32 19.38
N ILE A 181 -2.58 -4.04 18.25
CA ILE A 181 -3.05 -4.44 16.92
C ILE A 181 -2.46 -5.77 16.45
N ASP A 182 -1.67 -6.45 17.27
CA ASP A 182 -0.91 -7.64 16.87
C ASP A 182 -0.16 -7.40 15.56
N ALA A 183 0.67 -6.34 15.55
CA ALA A 183 1.39 -5.91 14.36
C ALA A 183 2.44 -6.93 13.93
N PHE A 184 2.53 -7.17 12.63
CA PHE A 184 3.63 -7.90 12.01
C PHE A 184 4.81 -6.98 11.67
N SER A 185 4.51 -5.76 11.21
CA SER A 185 5.51 -4.82 10.70
C SER A 185 5.25 -3.38 11.12
N VAL A 186 6.31 -2.59 11.05
CA VAL A 186 6.31 -1.14 11.17
C VAL A 186 6.80 -0.57 9.86
N HIS A 187 6.08 0.39 9.30
CA HIS A 187 6.45 1.09 8.10
C HIS A 187 6.71 2.56 8.43
N CYS A 188 7.81 3.13 7.95
CA CYS A 188 8.08 4.55 8.18
C CYS A 188 8.72 5.22 6.96
N ASP A 189 8.65 6.56 6.93
CA ASP A 189 9.45 7.32 6.00
C ASP A 189 10.93 7.06 6.28
N TRP A 190 11.64 6.62 5.25
CA TRP A 190 13.05 6.25 5.33
C TRP A 190 13.94 7.39 5.87
N LEU A 191 13.58 8.65 5.60
CA LEU A 191 14.33 9.82 6.08
C LEU A 191 14.38 9.93 7.61
N PHE A 192 13.40 9.37 8.31
CA PHE A 192 13.30 9.46 9.77
C PHE A 192 13.72 8.19 10.50
N LEU A 193 14.04 7.11 9.76
CA LEU A 193 14.49 5.86 10.40
C LEU A 193 15.91 6.03 10.96
N ARG A 194 16.09 5.59 12.20
CA ARG A 194 17.39 5.52 12.86
C ARG A 194 17.79 4.07 13.08
N GLU A 195 19.09 3.82 13.05
CA GLU A 195 19.65 2.48 13.24
C GLU A 195 19.23 1.84 14.57
N ASP A 196 19.33 2.59 15.67
CA ASP A 196 18.95 2.14 17.01
C ASP A 196 17.47 1.75 17.10
N THR A 197 16.59 2.53 16.45
CA THR A 197 15.16 2.27 16.38
C THR A 197 14.87 1.01 15.55
N ALA A 198 15.46 0.89 14.35
CA ALA A 198 15.29 -0.28 13.51
C ALA A 198 15.72 -1.57 14.21
N LYS A 199 16.93 -1.59 14.79
CA LYS A 199 17.46 -2.75 15.53
C LYS A 199 16.63 -3.09 16.77
N SER A 200 16.11 -2.09 17.49
CA SER A 200 15.24 -2.31 18.65
C SER A 200 13.93 -2.99 18.26
N LEU A 201 13.27 -2.52 17.18
CA LEU A 201 12.04 -3.11 16.66
C LEU A 201 12.27 -4.53 16.15
N ARG A 202 13.36 -4.77 15.42
CA ARG A 202 13.75 -6.12 14.98
C ARG A 202 13.98 -7.08 16.15
N LYS A 203 14.66 -6.61 17.20
CA LYS A 203 14.88 -7.38 18.43
C LYS A 203 13.57 -7.68 19.17
N ALA A 204 12.59 -6.78 19.09
CA ALA A 204 11.25 -6.97 19.64
C ALA A 204 10.35 -7.90 18.78
N GLY A 205 10.84 -8.38 17.61
CA GLY A 205 10.13 -9.33 16.74
C GLY A 205 9.41 -8.70 15.54
N TYR A 206 9.38 -7.39 15.41
CA TYR A 206 8.68 -6.71 14.31
C TYR A 206 9.54 -6.64 13.05
N GLN A 207 8.91 -6.75 11.87
CA GLN A 207 9.54 -6.36 10.62
C GLN A 207 9.60 -4.84 10.52
N VAL A 208 10.62 -4.30 9.83
CA VAL A 208 10.77 -2.86 9.58
C VAL A 208 10.81 -2.64 8.08
N PHE A 209 9.92 -1.80 7.57
CA PHE A 209 9.79 -1.47 6.16
C PHE A 209 9.90 0.06 5.99
N CYS A 210 10.39 0.50 4.84
CA CYS A 210 10.56 1.92 4.55
C CYS A 210 9.90 2.31 3.23
N TYR A 211 9.23 3.44 3.22
CA TYR A 211 8.69 4.12 2.06
C TYR A 211 9.28 5.53 1.98
N THR A 212 9.45 6.22 0.92
CA THR A 212 9.56 5.80 -0.47
C THR A 212 10.95 6.17 -0.93
N PRO A 213 11.99 5.35 -0.65
CA PRO A 213 13.33 5.66 -1.06
C PRO A 213 13.50 5.41 -2.57
N ASN A 214 13.80 6.47 -3.32
CA ASN A 214 14.05 6.43 -4.75
C ASN A 214 15.54 6.67 -5.09
N TYR A 215 16.42 6.52 -4.08
CA TYR A 215 17.87 6.71 -4.17
C TYR A 215 18.58 5.55 -3.45
N PRO A 216 18.90 4.43 -4.15
CA PRO A 216 19.45 3.22 -3.55
C PRO A 216 20.72 3.46 -2.71
N GLU A 217 21.58 4.37 -3.16
CA GLU A 217 22.84 4.72 -2.49
C GLU A 217 22.63 5.30 -1.08
N LEU A 218 21.49 5.95 -0.83
CA LEU A 218 21.18 6.55 0.47
C LEU A 218 20.65 5.52 1.49
N VAL A 219 20.15 4.37 1.03
CA VAL A 219 19.53 3.33 1.86
C VAL A 219 20.25 1.97 1.79
N ALA A 220 21.39 1.89 1.12
CA ALA A 220 22.14 0.64 0.95
C ALA A 220 22.53 -0.02 2.29
N HIS A 221 22.77 0.79 3.32
CA HIS A 221 23.12 0.33 4.67
C HIS A 221 21.91 -0.12 5.52
N TYR A 222 20.67 0.07 5.05
CA TYR A 222 19.45 -0.28 5.80
C TYR A 222 19.29 -1.79 6.00
N ALA A 223 19.87 -2.59 5.12
CA ALA A 223 19.94 -4.03 5.31
C ALA A 223 20.68 -4.42 6.62
N ASP A 224 21.75 -3.69 6.96
CA ASP A 224 22.53 -3.90 8.18
C ASP A 224 21.76 -3.48 9.44
N TRP A 225 20.76 -2.62 9.29
CA TRP A 225 19.84 -2.23 10.36
C TRP A 225 18.69 -3.24 10.54
N GLY A 226 18.52 -4.18 9.61
CA GLY A 226 17.47 -5.19 9.61
C GLY A 226 16.18 -4.74 8.92
N VAL A 227 16.24 -3.71 8.06
CA VAL A 227 15.10 -3.35 7.20
C VAL A 227 14.81 -4.50 6.25
N GLY A 228 13.58 -5.00 6.25
CA GLY A 228 13.15 -6.16 5.47
C GLY A 228 12.61 -5.81 4.10
N MET A 229 12.04 -4.60 3.93
CA MET A 229 11.41 -4.17 2.67
C MET A 229 11.63 -2.68 2.45
N LEU A 230 11.89 -2.32 1.18
CA LEU A 230 11.81 -0.95 0.67
C LEU A 230 10.65 -0.85 -0.32
N ILE A 231 9.78 0.13 -0.12
CA ILE A 231 8.62 0.42 -0.97
C ILE A 231 8.99 1.65 -1.80
N THR A 232 9.17 1.47 -3.12
CA THR A 232 9.75 2.48 -4.02
C THR A 232 8.95 2.68 -5.29
N ASP A 233 8.94 3.90 -5.82
CA ASP A 233 8.31 4.22 -7.11
C ASP A 233 9.05 3.58 -8.29
N ASN A 234 10.36 3.32 -8.12
CA ASN A 234 11.22 2.84 -9.18
C ASN A 234 11.99 1.56 -8.76
N PRO A 235 11.35 0.39 -8.78
CA PRO A 235 12.04 -0.85 -8.41
C PRO A 235 13.23 -1.20 -9.34
N ALA A 236 13.30 -0.63 -10.56
CA ALA A 236 14.39 -0.94 -11.49
C ALA A 236 15.77 -0.47 -11.01
N ILE A 237 15.82 0.63 -10.25
CA ILE A 237 17.09 1.16 -9.74
C ILE A 237 17.76 0.28 -8.68
N TYR A 238 17.01 -0.68 -8.12
CA TYR A 238 17.50 -1.62 -7.11
C TYR A 238 17.98 -2.95 -7.70
N ARG A 239 17.75 -3.20 -9.00
CA ARG A 239 18.04 -4.50 -9.64
C ARG A 239 19.52 -4.78 -9.84
N ASP A 240 20.32 -3.74 -10.09
CA ASP A 240 21.74 -3.87 -10.44
C ASP A 240 22.68 -3.80 -9.22
N GLU A 241 22.15 -3.59 -8.04
CA GLU A 241 22.96 -3.56 -6.83
C GLU A 241 22.91 -4.92 -6.11
N ASN A 242 24.02 -5.66 -6.17
CA ASN A 242 24.26 -6.92 -5.44
C ASN A 242 24.06 -6.84 -3.91
N ARG A 243 23.64 -5.69 -3.39
CA ARG A 243 23.39 -5.41 -1.97
C ARG A 243 21.95 -5.66 -1.53
N PHE A 244 21.03 -5.86 -2.48
CA PHE A 244 19.62 -6.06 -2.21
C PHE A 244 19.13 -7.50 -2.49
N SER A 245 20.02 -8.37 -2.97
CA SER A 245 19.78 -9.80 -3.22
C SER A 245 19.86 -10.67 -1.95
#